data_7f73b03980f92197ccef57b4393131af
#
_entry.id   7f73b03980f92197ccef57b4393131af
#
_cell.length_a   1.000
_cell.length_b   1.000
_cell.length_c   1.000
_cell.angle_alpha   90.00
_cell.angle_beta   90.00
_cell.angle_gamma   90.00
#
_symmetry.space_group_name_H-M   'P 1'
#
loop_
_entity.id
_entity.type
_entity.pdbx_description
1 polymer ?
#
loop_
_entity_poly.entity_id
_entity_poly.type
_entity_poly.pdbx_seq_one_letter_code
_entity_poly.pdbx_strand_id
1 'polypeptide(L)'
;MRYFYTDKHHLHDPRTEIEASGLNEPREKPARLDEIAHALATGPTFERVELTPHGLGPIKNVHDPAMVDFLSEAWARFQVQVRDSREVVPDVFAMSSLRLGMDGGRAPLPVDAQLGWYCFETTTPLVAGTFEAATAAVDVALTATDLVFDSLSAAPVA
;
A
#
# COMPACT_ATOMS: atom_id res chain seq x y z
N MET A 1 6.55 23.85 11.25
CA MET A 1 5.88 22.53 11.45
C MET A 1 6.62 21.48 10.66
N ARG A 2 6.82 20.27 11.20
CA ARG A 2 7.49 19.18 10.49
C ARG A 2 6.51 18.46 9.58
N TYR A 3 6.98 17.99 8.42
CA TYR A 3 6.21 17.15 7.52
C TYR A 3 7.05 15.95 7.03
N PHE A 4 6.36 14.90 6.66
CA PHE A 4 6.94 13.61 6.27
C PHE A 4 6.47 13.28 4.86
N TYR A 5 7.40 12.88 4.00
CA TYR A 5 7.12 12.65 2.59
C TYR A 5 8.08 11.63 1.99
N THR A 6 7.61 10.83 1.08
CA THR A 6 8.42 9.88 0.31
C THR A 6 8.16 10.02 -1.19
N ASP A 7 9.20 10.00 -2.00
CA ASP A 7 9.07 9.99 -3.46
C ASP A 7 8.59 8.63 -4.01
N LYS A 8 8.60 7.58 -3.17
CA LYS A 8 8.18 6.23 -3.56
C LYS A 8 6.69 6.12 -3.88
N HIS A 9 5.86 7.11 -3.54
CA HIS A 9 4.46 7.14 -3.96
C HIS A 9 4.30 7.09 -5.49
N HIS A 10 5.28 7.60 -6.27
CA HIS A 10 5.28 7.51 -7.74
C HIS A 10 5.37 6.07 -8.27
N LEU A 11 5.77 5.11 -7.43
CA LEU A 11 5.84 3.70 -7.80
C LEU A 11 4.46 3.06 -7.91
N HIS A 12 3.42 3.68 -7.31
CA HIS A 12 2.03 3.25 -7.48
C HIS A 12 1.29 4.27 -8.35
N ASP A 13 1.28 4.01 -9.66
CA ASP A 13 0.61 4.87 -10.65
C ASP A 13 -0.23 4.01 -11.62
N PRO A 14 -1.35 3.44 -11.15
CA PRO A 14 -2.28 2.71 -12.00
C PRO A 14 -2.91 3.66 -13.02
N ARG A 15 -3.33 3.12 -14.16
CA ARG A 15 -3.99 3.89 -15.22
C ARG A 15 -5.50 3.80 -15.17
N THR A 16 -6.00 2.77 -14.49
CA THR A 16 -7.43 2.47 -14.47
C THR A 16 -7.89 2.07 -13.07
N GLU A 17 -9.13 2.40 -12.77
CA GLU A 17 -9.90 1.91 -11.63
C GLU A 17 -11.17 1.25 -12.13
N ILE A 18 -11.55 0.10 -11.54
CA ILE A 18 -12.81 -0.57 -11.84
C ILE A 18 -13.81 -0.24 -10.75
N GLU A 19 -14.77 0.61 -11.07
CA GLU A 19 -15.89 0.99 -10.21
C GLU A 19 -17.22 0.40 -10.73
N ALA A 20 -18.30 0.59 -9.97
CA ALA A 20 -19.64 0.19 -10.41
C ALA A 20 -20.07 0.85 -11.74
N SER A 21 -19.53 2.02 -12.04
CA SER A 21 -19.74 2.76 -13.31
C SER A 21 -18.94 2.19 -14.48
N GLY A 22 -18.02 1.27 -14.24
CA GLY A 22 -17.13 0.68 -15.24
C GLY A 22 -15.67 1.04 -15.03
N LEU A 23 -14.90 1.02 -16.11
CA LEU A 23 -13.48 1.35 -16.11
C LEU A 23 -13.30 2.86 -16.19
N ASN A 24 -12.63 3.43 -15.19
CA ASN A 24 -12.41 4.87 -15.04
C ASN A 24 -10.90 5.20 -14.95
N GLU A 25 -10.57 6.47 -15.11
CA GLU A 25 -9.25 6.99 -14.68
C GLU A 25 -9.17 7.01 -13.15
N PRO A 26 -8.00 6.67 -12.56
CA PRO A 26 -7.78 6.79 -11.13
C PRO A 26 -8.01 8.21 -10.63
N ARG A 27 -8.73 8.33 -9.53
CA ARG A 27 -8.95 9.63 -8.86
C ARG A 27 -7.76 10.05 -8.03
N GLU A 28 -7.10 9.08 -7.41
CA GLU A 28 -5.88 9.29 -6.64
C GLU A 28 -4.67 9.10 -7.56
N LYS A 29 -3.93 10.21 -7.79
CA LYS A 29 -2.75 10.23 -8.67
C LYS A 29 -1.52 10.69 -7.89
N PRO A 30 -0.31 10.18 -8.21
CA PRO A 30 0.94 10.62 -7.55
C PRO A 30 1.15 12.13 -7.58
N ALA A 31 0.80 12.80 -8.67
CA ALA A 31 0.92 14.25 -8.84
C ALA A 31 0.23 15.07 -7.72
N ARG A 32 -0.82 14.54 -7.10
CA ARG A 32 -1.49 15.20 -5.97
C ARG A 32 -0.55 15.38 -4.77
N LEU A 33 0.25 14.36 -4.46
CA LEU A 33 1.23 14.45 -3.37
C LEU A 33 2.38 15.38 -3.73
N ASP A 34 2.77 15.46 -5.00
CA ASP A 34 3.79 16.41 -5.47
C ASP A 34 3.36 17.85 -5.28
N GLU A 35 2.13 18.18 -5.62
CA GLU A 35 1.56 19.52 -5.40
C GLU A 35 1.54 19.89 -3.91
N ILE A 36 1.13 18.95 -3.04
CA ILE A 36 1.12 19.14 -1.59
C ILE A 36 2.55 19.34 -1.08
N ALA A 37 3.50 18.48 -1.48
CA ALA A 37 4.89 18.57 -1.05
C ALA A 37 5.54 19.87 -1.51
N HIS A 38 5.27 20.31 -2.75
CA HIS A 38 5.75 21.59 -3.27
C HIS A 38 5.19 22.76 -2.45
N ALA A 39 3.90 22.78 -2.15
CA ALA A 39 3.29 23.82 -1.32
C ALA A 39 3.91 23.87 0.09
N LEU A 40 4.17 22.73 0.70
CA LEU A 40 4.82 22.66 2.01
C LEU A 40 6.30 23.13 1.94
N ALA A 41 7.04 22.73 0.91
CA ALA A 41 8.44 23.09 0.75
C ALA A 41 8.67 24.58 0.50
N THR A 42 7.71 25.27 -0.12
CA THR A 42 7.76 26.72 -0.37
C THR A 42 7.28 27.55 0.83
N GLY A 43 6.65 26.92 1.80
CA GLY A 43 6.16 27.58 3.01
C GLY A 43 7.29 27.84 4.02
N PRO A 44 7.42 29.06 4.60
CA PRO A 44 8.56 29.43 5.47
C PRO A 44 8.57 28.70 6.82
N THR A 45 7.52 27.98 7.17
CA THR A 45 7.32 27.36 8.48
C THR A 45 7.35 25.83 8.47
N PHE A 46 7.62 25.24 7.30
CA PHE A 46 7.61 23.78 7.15
C PHE A 46 9.04 23.23 6.95
N GLU A 47 9.32 22.11 7.62
CA GLU A 47 10.60 21.41 7.58
C GLU A 47 10.33 19.93 7.21
N ARG A 48 10.97 19.45 6.13
CA ARG A 48 10.92 18.04 5.78
C ARG A 48 11.78 17.21 6.73
N VAL A 49 11.22 16.12 7.24
CA VAL A 49 11.91 15.16 8.11
C VAL A 49 12.34 13.95 7.29
N GLU A 50 13.55 13.46 7.53
CA GLU A 50 14.04 12.22 6.95
C GLU A 50 13.29 11.02 7.56
N LEU A 51 12.97 10.04 6.71
CA LEU A 51 12.21 8.88 7.12
C LEU A 51 13.11 7.80 7.69
N THR A 52 12.62 7.13 8.73
CA THR A 52 13.22 5.93 9.30
C THR A 52 12.57 4.69 8.70
N PRO A 53 13.33 3.76 8.09
CA PRO A 53 12.78 2.48 7.65
C PRO A 53 12.42 1.59 8.84
N HIS A 54 11.18 1.11 8.91
CA HIS A 54 10.69 0.24 9.98
C HIS A 54 10.62 -1.24 9.56
N GLY A 55 10.77 -1.52 8.26
CA GLY A 55 10.68 -2.86 7.71
C GLY A 55 9.26 -3.43 7.78
N LEU A 56 9.15 -4.75 7.56
CA LEU A 56 7.84 -5.42 7.47
C LEU A 56 7.27 -5.88 8.82
N GLY A 57 8.04 -5.80 9.91
CA GLY A 57 7.60 -6.24 11.23
C GLY A 57 6.30 -5.58 11.69
N PRO A 58 6.23 -4.25 11.76
CA PRO A 58 5.01 -3.54 12.15
C PRO A 58 3.80 -3.87 11.25
N ILE A 59 4.02 -4.02 9.94
CA ILE A 59 2.98 -4.36 8.97
C ILE A 59 2.41 -5.76 9.26
N LYS A 60 3.29 -6.75 9.47
CA LYS A 60 2.91 -8.13 9.80
C LYS A 60 2.27 -8.29 11.19
N ASN A 61 2.45 -7.32 12.10
CA ASN A 61 1.75 -7.30 13.38
C ASN A 61 0.28 -6.88 13.26
N VAL A 62 -0.09 -6.19 12.19
CA VAL A 62 -1.45 -5.67 11.96
C VAL A 62 -2.18 -6.50 10.89
N HIS A 63 -1.47 -6.94 9.87
CA HIS A 63 -2.00 -7.70 8.75
C HIS A 63 -1.60 -9.18 8.83
N ASP A 64 -2.36 -10.05 8.15
CA ASP A 64 -1.98 -11.45 7.96
C ASP A 64 -0.58 -11.52 7.32
N PRO A 65 0.42 -12.12 7.96
CA PRO A 65 1.76 -12.24 7.41
C PRO A 65 1.79 -12.88 6.02
N ALA A 66 0.92 -13.88 5.76
CA ALA A 66 0.84 -14.53 4.47
C ALA A 66 0.31 -13.59 3.37
N MET A 67 -0.59 -12.66 3.71
CA MET A 67 -1.01 -11.59 2.79
C MET A 67 0.15 -10.66 2.45
N VAL A 68 0.91 -10.23 3.45
CA VAL A 68 2.06 -9.33 3.26
C VAL A 68 3.13 -10.00 2.39
N ASP A 69 3.44 -11.27 2.66
CA ASP A 69 4.40 -12.06 1.87
C ASP A 69 3.91 -12.23 0.43
N PHE A 70 2.63 -12.58 0.23
CA PHE A 70 2.03 -12.66 -1.10
C PHE A 70 2.15 -11.34 -1.86
N LEU A 71 1.74 -10.21 -1.26
CA LEU A 71 1.76 -8.91 -1.93
C LEU A 71 3.16 -8.47 -2.32
N SER A 72 4.19 -8.86 -1.56
CA SER A 72 5.59 -8.56 -1.89
C SER A 72 6.07 -9.23 -3.18
N GLU A 73 5.45 -10.34 -3.56
CA GLU A 73 5.81 -11.16 -4.73
C GLU A 73 4.76 -11.10 -5.85
N ALA A 74 3.55 -10.63 -5.54
CA ALA A 74 2.37 -10.74 -6.40
C ALA A 74 2.62 -10.23 -7.81
N TRP A 75 3.20 -9.04 -7.95
CA TRP A 75 3.49 -8.45 -9.25
C TRP A 75 4.44 -9.30 -10.08
N ALA A 76 5.58 -9.71 -9.51
CA ALA A 76 6.58 -10.51 -10.21
C ALA A 76 6.01 -11.87 -10.64
N ARG A 77 5.25 -12.52 -9.76
CA ARG A 77 4.59 -13.80 -10.06
C ARG A 77 3.54 -13.67 -11.14
N PHE A 78 2.78 -12.57 -11.12
CA PHE A 78 1.76 -12.32 -12.14
C PHE A 78 2.36 -12.09 -13.52
N GLN A 79 3.48 -11.37 -13.63
CA GLN A 79 4.19 -11.15 -14.91
C GLN A 79 4.72 -12.46 -15.53
N VAL A 80 4.97 -13.48 -14.74
CA VAL A 80 5.31 -14.82 -15.25
C VAL A 80 4.08 -15.49 -15.87
N GLN A 81 2.92 -15.31 -15.29
CA GLN A 81 1.66 -15.93 -15.72
C GLN A 81 1.03 -15.16 -16.89
N VAL A 82 0.99 -13.84 -16.81
CA VAL A 82 0.40 -12.95 -17.83
C VAL A 82 1.44 -11.91 -18.22
N ARG A 83 2.07 -12.13 -19.37
CA ARG A 83 3.09 -11.22 -19.90
C ARG A 83 2.46 -9.89 -20.33
N ASP A 84 3.25 -8.83 -20.16
CA ASP A 84 2.91 -7.47 -20.63
C ASP A 84 1.67 -6.83 -19.98
N SER A 85 1.15 -7.41 -18.90
CA SER A 85 0.12 -6.74 -18.13
C SER A 85 0.73 -5.55 -17.38
N ARG A 86 0.02 -4.43 -17.38
CA ARG A 86 0.45 -3.20 -16.70
C ARG A 86 -0.17 -3.03 -15.33
N GLU A 87 -1.30 -3.67 -15.12
CA GLU A 87 -2.12 -3.58 -13.92
C GLU A 87 -2.77 -4.93 -13.64
N VAL A 88 -2.97 -5.23 -12.39
CA VAL A 88 -3.60 -6.47 -11.96
C VAL A 88 -4.68 -6.15 -10.94
N VAL A 89 -5.87 -6.65 -11.21
CA VAL A 89 -7.01 -6.62 -10.29
C VAL A 89 -7.52 -8.05 -10.07
N PRO A 90 -8.11 -8.37 -8.92
CA PRO A 90 -8.79 -9.65 -8.75
C PRO A 90 -10.04 -9.70 -9.66
N ASP A 91 -10.25 -10.81 -10.32
CA ASP A 91 -11.45 -11.09 -11.12
C ASP A 91 -12.45 -11.98 -10.39
N VAL A 92 -12.01 -12.68 -9.34
CA VAL A 92 -12.82 -13.51 -8.45
C VAL A 92 -12.41 -13.29 -7.00
N PHE A 93 -13.40 -13.34 -6.10
CA PHE A 93 -13.18 -13.13 -4.66
C PHE A 93 -13.52 -14.38 -3.87
N ALA A 94 -12.53 -14.91 -3.14
CA ALA A 94 -12.69 -16.08 -2.29
C ALA A 94 -13.22 -15.68 -0.90
N MET A 95 -14.45 -15.19 -0.82
CA MET A 95 -15.05 -14.74 0.43
C MET A 95 -15.16 -15.88 1.44
N SER A 96 -14.77 -15.62 2.68
CA SER A 96 -14.77 -16.63 3.76
C SER A 96 -16.16 -17.26 4.00
N SER A 97 -17.22 -16.48 3.86
CA SER A 97 -18.61 -16.96 3.98
C SER A 97 -19.01 -17.98 2.91
N LEU A 98 -18.40 -17.92 1.73
CA LEU A 98 -18.65 -18.85 0.63
C LEU A 98 -17.75 -20.10 0.70
N ARG A 99 -16.76 -20.11 1.59
CA ARG A 99 -15.79 -21.21 1.78
C ARG A 99 -16.14 -22.13 2.93
N LEU A 100 -17.27 -21.93 3.61
CA LEU A 100 -17.74 -22.77 4.71
C LEU A 100 -17.87 -24.23 4.25
N GLY A 101 -17.02 -25.11 4.82
CA GLY A 101 -16.95 -26.52 4.48
C GLY A 101 -15.97 -26.88 3.34
N MET A 102 -15.30 -25.92 2.73
CA MET A 102 -14.18 -26.16 1.83
C MET A 102 -12.87 -26.12 2.61
N ASP A 103 -11.92 -26.97 2.24
CA ASP A 103 -10.66 -27.25 2.94
C ASP A 103 -10.05 -26.06 3.69
N GLY A 104 -10.22 -26.05 5.00
CA GLY A 104 -9.41 -25.39 6.01
C GLY A 104 -8.85 -23.98 5.77
N GLY A 105 -9.32 -23.27 4.75
CA GLY A 105 -8.87 -21.90 4.52
C GLY A 105 -7.45 -21.75 3.98
N ARG A 106 -6.97 -22.71 3.21
CA ARG A 106 -5.67 -22.58 2.52
C ARG A 106 -5.80 -21.69 1.29
N ALA A 107 -4.90 -20.70 1.17
CA ALA A 107 -4.80 -19.87 -0.02
C ALA A 107 -4.54 -20.73 -1.27
N PRO A 108 -5.16 -20.42 -2.42
CA PRO A 108 -4.91 -21.11 -3.68
C PRO A 108 -3.47 -20.92 -4.16
N LEU A 109 -2.99 -21.80 -5.04
CA LEU A 109 -1.62 -21.70 -5.59
C LEU A 109 -1.49 -20.70 -6.74
N PRO A 110 -2.44 -20.61 -7.71
CA PRO A 110 -2.36 -19.63 -8.79
C PRO A 110 -2.40 -18.19 -8.26
N VAL A 111 -1.59 -17.30 -8.84
CA VAL A 111 -1.42 -15.92 -8.35
C VAL A 111 -2.69 -15.08 -8.50
N ASP A 112 -3.44 -15.26 -9.59
CA ASP A 112 -4.74 -14.62 -9.84
C ASP A 112 -5.78 -14.99 -8.79
N ALA A 113 -5.88 -16.27 -8.44
CA ALA A 113 -6.76 -16.75 -7.40
C ALA A 113 -6.31 -16.29 -5.99
N GLN A 114 -4.99 -16.19 -5.73
CA GLN A 114 -4.47 -15.61 -4.48
C GLN A 114 -4.79 -14.12 -4.37
N LEU A 115 -4.82 -13.40 -5.47
CA LEU A 115 -5.18 -11.99 -5.46
C LEU A 115 -6.58 -11.80 -4.86
N GLY A 116 -7.58 -12.52 -5.35
CA GLY A 116 -8.95 -12.45 -4.81
C GLY A 116 -9.14 -13.17 -3.48
N TRP A 117 -8.12 -13.88 -2.96
CA TRP A 117 -8.09 -14.40 -1.60
C TRP A 117 -7.73 -13.33 -0.58
N TYR A 118 -6.78 -12.45 -0.92
CA TYR A 118 -6.26 -11.41 -0.03
C TYR A 118 -6.82 -10.02 -0.29
N CYS A 119 -7.26 -9.73 -1.53
CA CYS A 119 -7.90 -8.47 -1.90
C CYS A 119 -9.40 -8.68 -2.08
N PHE A 120 -10.21 -7.68 -1.72
CA PHE A 120 -11.68 -7.77 -1.75
C PHE A 120 -12.35 -6.61 -2.50
N GLU A 121 -11.57 -5.88 -3.31
CA GLU A 121 -12.06 -4.77 -4.13
C GLU A 121 -11.23 -4.64 -5.41
N THR A 122 -11.68 -3.81 -6.36
CA THR A 122 -11.08 -3.66 -7.69
C THR A 122 -10.62 -2.22 -7.99
N THR A 123 -10.76 -1.32 -7.02
CA THR A 123 -10.40 0.09 -7.19
C THR A 123 -8.92 0.37 -6.92
N THR A 124 -8.19 -0.61 -6.38
CA THR A 124 -6.75 -0.50 -6.11
C THR A 124 -5.97 -1.56 -6.92
N PRO A 125 -5.74 -1.32 -8.22
CA PRO A 125 -4.94 -2.24 -9.02
C PRO A 125 -3.51 -2.36 -8.50
N LEU A 126 -2.92 -3.56 -8.59
CA LEU A 126 -1.49 -3.74 -8.35
C LEU A 126 -0.70 -3.36 -9.61
N VAL A 127 0.33 -2.56 -9.44
CA VAL A 127 1.34 -2.23 -10.45
C VAL A 127 2.73 -2.59 -9.95
N ALA A 128 3.74 -2.44 -10.78
CA ALA A 128 5.12 -2.89 -10.51
C ALA A 128 5.68 -2.45 -9.14
N GLY A 129 5.34 -1.28 -8.66
CA GLY A 129 5.87 -0.72 -7.41
C GLY A 129 4.85 -0.51 -6.29
N THR A 130 3.65 -1.11 -6.39
CA THR A 130 2.59 -0.93 -5.39
C THR A 130 3.04 -1.32 -3.98
N PHE A 131 3.72 -2.45 -3.85
CA PHE A 131 4.17 -2.93 -2.53
C PHE A 131 5.20 -1.99 -1.91
N GLU A 132 6.16 -1.53 -2.71
CA GLU A 132 7.20 -0.57 -2.28
C GLU A 132 6.60 0.79 -1.91
N ALA A 133 5.63 1.27 -2.67
CA ALA A 133 4.91 2.51 -2.36
C ALA A 133 4.13 2.39 -1.04
N ALA A 134 3.40 1.29 -0.87
CA ALA A 134 2.62 1.03 0.33
C ALA A 134 3.49 0.91 1.59
N THR A 135 4.61 0.17 1.51
CA THR A 135 5.55 0.04 2.64
C THR A 135 6.22 1.37 2.98
N ALA A 136 6.56 2.17 1.98
CA ALA A 136 7.10 3.51 2.21
C ALA A 136 6.08 4.47 2.85
N ALA A 137 4.80 4.34 2.53
CA ALA A 137 3.73 5.10 3.19
C ALA A 137 3.60 4.72 4.68
N VAL A 138 3.81 3.45 5.01
CA VAL A 138 3.89 3.00 6.42
C VAL A 138 5.08 3.62 7.14
N ASP A 139 6.27 3.66 6.51
CA ASP A 139 7.45 4.32 7.09
C ASP A 139 7.18 5.81 7.35
N VAL A 140 6.46 6.51 6.47
CA VAL A 140 6.03 7.90 6.71
C VAL A 140 5.19 8.02 7.98
N ALA A 141 4.18 7.17 8.13
CA ALA A 141 3.27 7.19 9.28
C ALA A 141 3.98 6.83 10.59
N LEU A 142 4.82 5.79 10.57
CA LEU A 142 5.55 5.34 11.76
C LEU A 142 6.61 6.35 12.19
N THR A 143 7.37 6.93 11.25
CA THR A 143 8.35 7.99 11.58
C THR A 143 7.67 9.19 12.23
N ALA A 144 6.50 9.59 11.71
CA ALA A 144 5.72 10.67 12.31
C ALA A 144 5.24 10.32 13.74
N THR A 145 4.81 9.08 13.91
CA THR A 145 4.34 8.54 15.20
C THR A 145 5.46 8.53 16.23
N ASP A 146 6.63 8.00 15.90
CA ASP A 146 7.80 7.96 16.76
C ASP A 146 8.19 9.35 17.24
N LEU A 147 8.21 10.32 16.33
CA LEU A 147 8.53 11.71 16.68
C LEU A 147 7.55 12.29 17.71
N VAL A 148 6.26 11.97 17.60
CA VAL A 148 5.26 12.43 18.57
C VAL A 148 5.48 11.77 19.93
N PHE A 149 5.70 10.45 19.97
CA PHE A 149 5.94 9.73 21.23
C PHE A 149 7.23 10.14 21.90
N ASP A 150 8.31 10.35 21.17
CA ASP A 150 9.58 10.85 21.71
C ASP A 150 9.41 12.24 22.32
N SER A 151 8.65 13.11 21.65
CA SER A 151 8.37 14.47 22.16
C SER A 151 7.55 14.44 23.45
N LEU A 152 6.58 13.54 23.56
CA LEU A 152 5.76 13.35 24.76
C LEU A 152 6.58 12.75 25.91
N SER A 153 7.47 11.81 25.62
CA SER A 153 8.33 11.16 26.62
C SER A 153 9.40 12.10 27.18
N ALA A 154 9.84 13.09 26.40
CA ALA A 154 10.80 14.11 26.80
C ALA A 154 10.18 15.28 27.57
N ALA A 155 8.84 15.39 27.64
CA ALA A 155 8.18 16.44 28.40
C ALA A 155 8.36 16.21 29.90
N PRO A 156 8.78 17.21 30.68
CA PRO A 156 8.87 17.06 32.13
C PRO A 156 7.49 16.78 32.73
N VAL A 157 7.43 15.77 33.59
CA VAL A 157 6.23 15.48 34.37
C VAL A 157 6.04 16.65 35.33
N ALA A 158 4.96 17.41 35.14
CA ALA A 158 4.61 18.56 35.98
C ALA A 158 3.99 18.10 37.29
#